data_ff1d4f518106b5887043cb7d03bb43a9
#
_entry.id   ff1d4f518106b5887043cb7d03bb43a9
#
_cell.length_a   1.000
_cell.length_b   1.000
_cell.length_c   1.000
_cell.angle_alpha   90.00
_cell.angle_beta   90.00
_cell.angle_gamma   90.00
#
_symmetry.space_group_name_H-M   'P 1'
#
loop_
_entity.id
_entity.type
_entity.pdbx_description
1 polymer ?
#
loop_
_entity_poly.entity_id
_entity_poly.type
_entity_poly.pdbx_seq_one_letter_code
_entity_poly.pdbx_strand_id
1 'polypeptide(L)'
;MRKCPVCTRTFPNFIPIAEPYVRFQHQLNVPYSLDDFETINLGGYGCPHCEASDRDRLYALYVRDHLKWPAGELLRVLDIAPGKALARWLRALPDVDYRSGDLDPELADEQVDICDMPQFEDGSFDLIVCSHVLEHVTDDRRAMRELCRVLSPQGRAILMVPIMTTATSTDEDVTITDPTVRWHRFGQGDHVRMYCKTDWLARLRESGWDIAEFDANAFGAATFREHGITERSVLYVGARRAA
;
A
#
# COMPACT_ATOMS: atom_id res chain seq x y z
N MET A 1 4.55 18.24 18.87
CA MET A 1 5.47 18.07 17.73
C MET A 1 5.20 16.75 17.05
N ARG A 2 5.31 16.70 15.74
CA ARG A 2 5.16 15.50 14.89
C ARG A 2 6.53 15.09 14.37
N LYS A 3 6.73 13.81 14.10
CA LYS A 3 7.99 13.26 13.55
C LYS A 3 7.71 12.39 12.34
N CYS A 4 8.42 12.61 11.26
CA CYS A 4 8.32 11.74 10.08
C CYS A 4 9.28 10.55 10.22
N PRO A 5 8.83 9.30 10.16
CA PRO A 5 9.72 8.13 10.27
C PRO A 5 10.58 7.91 9.03
N VAL A 6 10.17 8.47 7.88
CA VAL A 6 10.91 8.38 6.60
C VAL A 6 12.11 9.31 6.58
N CYS A 7 11.94 10.63 6.85
CA CYS A 7 13.03 11.60 6.82
C CYS A 7 13.56 11.99 8.21
N THR A 8 13.04 11.42 9.29
CA THR A 8 13.40 11.62 10.70
C THR A 8 13.20 13.04 11.25
N ARG A 9 12.75 14.01 10.42
CA ARG A 9 12.55 15.40 10.80
C ARG A 9 11.33 15.58 11.69
N THR A 10 11.42 16.57 12.57
CA THR A 10 10.35 16.96 13.52
C THR A 10 9.81 18.35 13.14
N PHE A 11 8.49 18.52 13.19
CA PHE A 11 7.79 19.74 12.82
C PHE A 11 6.42 19.86 13.55
N PRO A 12 5.73 20.99 13.49
CA PRO A 12 4.46 21.16 14.20
C PRO A 12 3.36 20.22 13.70
N ASN A 13 3.12 20.18 12.39
CA ASN A 13 2.03 19.41 11.79
C ASN A 13 2.45 18.84 10.43
N PHE A 14 1.86 17.69 10.06
CA PHE A 14 1.82 17.22 8.68
C PHE A 14 0.92 18.13 7.84
N ILE A 15 1.06 18.10 6.52
CA ILE A 15 0.21 18.86 5.60
C ILE A 15 -1.01 18.01 5.18
N PRO A 16 -2.17 18.65 5.01
CA PRO A 16 -3.37 17.94 4.57
C PRO A 16 -3.22 17.42 3.14
N ILE A 17 -4.12 16.51 2.76
CA ILE A 17 -4.24 16.08 1.37
C ILE A 17 -4.50 17.29 0.46
N ALA A 18 -3.98 17.24 -0.77
CA ALA A 18 -4.10 18.37 -1.70
C ALA A 18 -5.58 18.70 -1.98
N GLU A 19 -5.94 19.96 -1.78
CA GLU A 19 -7.29 20.47 -1.98
C GLU A 19 -7.87 20.18 -3.38
N PRO A 20 -7.09 20.24 -4.49
CA PRO A 20 -7.62 19.90 -5.81
C PRO A 20 -8.19 18.48 -5.90
N TYR A 21 -7.64 17.50 -5.18
CA TYR A 21 -8.16 16.13 -5.16
C TYR A 21 -9.55 16.07 -4.49
N VAL A 22 -9.69 16.71 -3.34
CA VAL A 22 -10.97 16.79 -2.60
C VAL A 22 -12.01 17.53 -3.43
N ARG A 23 -11.62 18.65 -4.03
CA ARG A 23 -12.52 19.46 -4.90
C ARG A 23 -12.99 18.65 -6.11
N PHE A 24 -12.12 17.86 -6.73
CA PHE A 24 -12.47 17.03 -7.87
C PHE A 24 -13.54 16.00 -7.53
N GLN A 25 -13.42 15.33 -6.38
CA GLN A 25 -14.45 14.42 -5.89
C GLN A 25 -15.82 15.12 -5.71
N HIS A 26 -15.81 16.32 -5.12
CA HIS A 26 -17.05 17.12 -4.97
C HIS A 26 -17.66 17.50 -6.33
N GLN A 27 -16.83 17.90 -7.31
CA GLN A 27 -17.31 18.24 -8.66
C GLN A 27 -17.96 17.06 -9.37
N LEU A 28 -17.47 15.85 -9.14
CA LEU A 28 -18.04 14.62 -9.70
C LEU A 28 -19.22 14.07 -8.89
N ASN A 29 -19.61 14.71 -7.77
CA ASN A 29 -20.67 14.23 -6.87
C ASN A 29 -20.46 12.77 -6.46
N VAL A 30 -19.22 12.41 -6.08
CA VAL A 30 -18.89 11.05 -5.61
C VAL A 30 -19.73 10.71 -4.38
N PRO A 31 -20.40 9.54 -4.31
CA PRO A 31 -21.44 9.26 -3.30
C PRO A 31 -20.90 8.86 -1.91
N TYR A 32 -19.61 8.96 -1.66
CA TYR A 32 -18.96 8.62 -0.39
C TYR A 32 -17.88 9.65 -0.03
N SER A 33 -17.51 9.67 1.24
CA SER A 33 -16.45 10.52 1.78
C SER A 33 -15.10 9.82 1.73
N LEU A 34 -14.02 10.59 1.61
CA LEU A 34 -12.66 10.06 1.83
C LEU A 34 -12.47 9.53 3.26
N ASP A 35 -13.26 10.03 4.22
CA ASP A 35 -13.27 9.52 5.59
C ASP A 35 -13.87 8.11 5.71
N ASP A 36 -14.55 7.60 4.68
CA ASP A 36 -15.05 6.24 4.64
C ASP A 36 -13.95 5.21 4.34
N PHE A 37 -12.75 5.65 3.94
CA PHE A 37 -11.62 4.76 3.72
C PHE A 37 -10.85 4.48 5.02
N GLU A 38 -10.43 3.21 5.20
CA GLU A 38 -9.79 2.73 6.43
C GLU A 38 -8.44 3.41 6.71
N THR A 39 -7.60 3.54 5.69
CA THR A 39 -6.21 4.02 5.86
C THR A 39 -5.98 5.31 5.06
N ILE A 40 -6.39 6.42 5.64
CA ILE A 40 -6.12 7.76 5.14
C ILE A 40 -6.18 8.80 6.27
N ASN A 41 -5.25 9.74 6.27
CA ASN A 41 -5.26 10.91 7.14
C ASN A 41 -5.39 12.19 6.32
N LEU A 42 -6.61 12.65 6.11
CA LEU A 42 -6.88 13.85 5.29
C LEU A 42 -6.19 15.11 5.82
N GLY A 43 -6.19 15.31 7.15
CA GLY A 43 -5.60 16.47 7.78
C GLY A 43 -4.09 16.42 7.98
N GLY A 44 -3.49 15.24 7.84
CA GLY A 44 -2.06 14.99 8.04
C GLY A 44 -1.46 14.06 7.00
N TYR A 45 -1.87 14.21 5.75
CA TYR A 45 -1.52 13.30 4.67
C TYR A 45 -0.03 13.32 4.32
N GLY A 46 0.56 14.48 4.10
CA GLY A 46 1.92 14.63 3.57
C GLY A 46 2.95 15.12 4.60
N CYS A 47 4.18 14.66 4.48
CA CYS A 47 5.32 15.22 5.19
C CYS A 47 5.78 16.53 4.51
N PRO A 48 5.91 17.68 5.24
CA PRO A 48 6.32 18.95 4.64
C PRO A 48 7.78 18.97 4.14
N HIS A 49 8.58 17.92 4.41
CA HIS A 49 9.98 17.86 4.04
C HIS A 49 10.31 16.83 2.96
N CYS A 50 9.73 15.63 3.05
CA CYS A 50 10.04 14.53 2.12
C CYS A 50 8.83 14.06 1.32
N GLU A 51 7.66 14.68 1.55
CA GLU A 51 6.39 14.39 0.89
C GLU A 51 5.81 13.00 1.21
N ALA A 52 6.45 12.23 2.11
CA ALA A 52 5.94 10.92 2.51
C ALA A 52 4.49 11.02 2.96
N SER A 53 3.62 10.22 2.35
CA SER A 53 2.21 10.10 2.73
C SER A 53 2.06 9.45 4.11
N ASP A 54 0.86 9.47 4.67
CA ASP A 54 0.53 8.75 5.90
C ASP A 54 0.78 7.23 5.76
N ARG A 55 0.54 6.66 4.58
CA ARG A 55 0.83 5.26 4.25
C ARG A 55 2.33 4.98 4.19
N ASP A 56 3.12 5.81 3.49
CA ASP A 56 4.58 5.68 3.47
C ASP A 56 5.16 5.68 4.89
N ARG A 57 4.60 6.52 5.77
CA ARG A 57 5.01 6.57 7.17
C ARG A 57 4.65 5.31 7.94
N LEU A 58 3.47 4.74 7.69
CA LEU A 58 3.04 3.47 8.27
C LEU A 58 3.95 2.31 7.84
N TYR A 59 4.30 2.25 6.55
CA TYR A 59 5.22 1.24 6.01
C TYR A 59 6.63 1.38 6.59
N ALA A 60 7.14 2.60 6.67
CA ALA A 60 8.44 2.87 7.28
C ALA A 60 8.49 2.47 8.76
N LEU A 61 7.41 2.70 9.51
CA LEU A 61 7.29 2.21 10.90
C LEU A 61 7.33 0.69 10.96
N TYR A 62 6.60 0.01 10.09
CA TYR A 62 6.61 -1.45 10.04
C TYR A 62 8.00 -2.00 9.73
N VAL A 63 8.63 -1.52 8.67
CA VAL A 63 9.97 -1.99 8.26
C VAL A 63 11.01 -1.75 9.36
N ARG A 64 10.95 -0.59 10.04
CA ARG A 64 11.90 -0.25 11.11
C ARG A 64 11.68 -1.03 12.39
N ASP A 65 10.42 -1.19 12.82
CA ASP A 65 10.10 -1.60 14.20
C ASP A 65 9.53 -3.03 14.29
N HIS A 66 8.96 -3.56 13.20
CA HIS A 66 8.24 -4.83 13.20
C HIS A 66 8.77 -5.86 12.19
N LEU A 67 9.39 -5.43 11.09
CA LEU A 67 10.03 -6.36 10.16
C LEU A 67 11.25 -6.98 10.84
N LYS A 68 11.14 -8.28 11.13
CA LYS A 68 12.26 -9.04 11.71
C LYS A 68 13.08 -9.61 10.57
N TRP A 69 14.22 -8.97 10.28
CA TRP A 69 15.19 -9.45 9.32
C TRP A 69 16.55 -9.58 10.01
N PRO A 70 17.34 -10.65 9.79
CA PRO A 70 18.63 -10.84 10.45
C PRO A 70 19.61 -9.71 10.12
N ALA A 71 20.25 -9.15 11.12
CA ALA A 71 21.22 -8.07 10.95
C ALA A 71 22.41 -8.53 10.07
N GLY A 72 22.75 -7.75 9.05
CA GLY A 72 23.84 -8.04 8.11
C GLY A 72 23.47 -9.01 6.99
N GLU A 73 22.25 -9.51 6.95
CA GLU A 73 21.73 -10.24 5.79
C GLU A 73 21.10 -9.28 4.79
N LEU A 74 21.36 -9.51 3.50
CA LEU A 74 20.81 -8.70 2.41
C LEU A 74 19.29 -8.88 2.33
N LEU A 75 18.54 -7.78 2.43
CA LEU A 75 17.09 -7.73 2.26
C LEU A 75 16.76 -7.38 0.80
N ARG A 76 16.24 -8.35 0.05
CA ARG A 76 15.80 -8.15 -1.35
C ARG A 76 14.38 -7.59 -1.36
N VAL A 77 14.24 -6.35 -1.85
CA VAL A 77 12.97 -5.61 -1.84
C VAL A 77 12.44 -5.45 -3.27
N LEU A 78 11.16 -5.77 -3.46
CA LEU A 78 10.39 -5.41 -4.65
C LEU A 78 9.30 -4.40 -4.25
N ASP A 79 9.35 -3.21 -4.85
CA ASP A 79 8.36 -2.13 -4.65
C ASP A 79 7.57 -1.93 -5.95
N ILE A 80 6.29 -2.27 -5.93
CA ILE A 80 5.39 -2.17 -7.09
C ILE A 80 4.70 -0.82 -7.09
N ALA A 81 4.76 -0.11 -8.22
CA ALA A 81 4.27 1.25 -8.42
C ALA A 81 4.82 2.21 -7.34
N PRO A 82 6.14 2.41 -7.29
CA PRO A 82 6.85 2.97 -6.14
C PRO A 82 6.48 4.42 -5.84
N GLY A 83 6.13 4.71 -4.60
CA GLY A 83 6.03 6.08 -4.09
C GLY A 83 7.40 6.72 -3.89
N LYS A 84 7.64 7.92 -4.45
CA LYS A 84 8.98 8.58 -4.46
C LYS A 84 9.65 8.67 -3.08
N ALA A 85 8.88 8.94 -2.03
CA ALA A 85 9.43 9.15 -0.68
C ALA A 85 9.86 7.83 -0.04
N LEU A 86 9.01 6.81 -0.14
CA LEU A 86 9.28 5.47 0.38
C LEU A 86 10.43 4.80 -0.39
N ALA A 87 10.40 4.84 -1.72
CA ALA A 87 11.43 4.29 -2.59
C ALA A 87 12.83 4.86 -2.27
N ARG A 88 12.92 6.18 -2.14
CA ARG A 88 14.17 6.85 -1.76
C ARG A 88 14.67 6.40 -0.39
N TRP A 89 13.76 6.22 0.55
CA TRP A 89 14.10 5.78 1.90
C TRP A 89 14.56 4.32 1.92
N LEU A 90 13.82 3.41 1.27
CA LEU A 90 14.20 1.99 1.18
C LEU A 90 15.56 1.79 0.52
N ARG A 91 15.83 2.49 -0.60
CA ARG A 91 17.14 2.47 -1.29
C ARG A 91 18.30 2.95 -0.42
N ALA A 92 18.03 3.80 0.56
CA ALA A 92 19.07 4.35 1.44
C ALA A 92 19.33 3.50 2.69
N LEU A 93 18.55 2.45 2.94
CA LEU A 93 18.77 1.54 4.05
C LEU A 93 20.03 0.68 3.80
N PRO A 94 20.83 0.40 4.85
CA PRO A 94 21.93 -0.55 4.73
C PRO A 94 21.40 -1.95 4.44
N ASP A 95 22.19 -2.74 3.75
CA ASP A 95 21.90 -4.15 3.45
C ASP A 95 20.58 -4.39 2.71
N VAL A 96 20.14 -3.42 1.89
CA VAL A 96 18.94 -3.52 1.04
C VAL A 96 19.33 -3.60 -0.42
N ASP A 97 18.90 -4.65 -1.10
CA ASP A 97 18.86 -4.76 -2.56
C ASP A 97 17.43 -4.39 -3.03
N TYR A 98 17.29 -3.14 -3.50
CA TYR A 98 16.01 -2.57 -3.85
C TYR A 98 15.78 -2.60 -5.36
N ARG A 99 14.64 -3.16 -5.77
CA ARG A 99 14.12 -3.08 -7.13
C ARG A 99 12.70 -2.52 -7.10
N SER A 100 12.34 -1.78 -8.13
CA SER A 100 10.98 -1.32 -8.33
C SER A 100 10.42 -1.79 -9.67
N GLY A 101 9.11 -2.02 -9.70
CA GLY A 101 8.38 -2.45 -10.90
C GLY A 101 7.11 -1.64 -11.13
N ASP A 102 6.85 -1.29 -12.39
CA ASP A 102 5.61 -0.63 -12.83
C ASP A 102 5.27 -1.12 -14.25
N LEU A 103 3.99 -1.01 -14.64
CA LEU A 103 3.58 -1.22 -16.04
C LEU A 103 4.23 -0.20 -16.97
N ASP A 104 4.42 1.04 -16.49
CA ASP A 104 5.13 2.09 -17.20
C ASP A 104 6.63 2.03 -16.86
N PRO A 105 7.50 1.67 -17.83
CA PRO A 105 8.94 1.55 -17.61
C PRO A 105 9.64 2.88 -17.27
N GLU A 106 8.97 4.04 -17.44
CA GLU A 106 9.52 5.33 -17.05
C GLU A 106 9.34 5.63 -15.55
N LEU A 107 8.49 4.86 -14.86
CA LEU A 107 8.16 5.09 -13.44
C LEU A 107 8.93 4.19 -12.47
N ALA A 108 9.61 3.13 -12.95
CA ALA A 108 10.30 2.15 -12.11
C ALA A 108 11.59 1.65 -12.77
N ASP A 109 12.35 0.81 -12.05
CA ASP A 109 13.60 0.22 -12.57
C ASP A 109 13.31 -0.84 -13.64
N GLU A 110 12.17 -1.53 -13.52
CA GLU A 110 11.77 -2.63 -14.40
C GLU A 110 10.30 -2.48 -14.84
N GLN A 111 10.01 -2.85 -16.08
CA GLN A 111 8.63 -2.98 -16.52
C GLN A 111 8.05 -4.30 -15.98
N VAL A 112 6.98 -4.20 -15.19
CA VAL A 112 6.39 -5.35 -14.49
C VAL A 112 4.87 -5.33 -14.63
N ASP A 113 4.32 -6.41 -15.21
CA ASP A 113 2.90 -6.76 -15.03
C ASP A 113 2.81 -7.72 -13.83
N ILE A 114 2.20 -7.29 -12.75
CA ILE A 114 2.07 -8.11 -11.53
C ILE A 114 1.19 -9.36 -11.72
N CYS A 115 0.46 -9.45 -12.83
CA CYS A 115 -0.27 -10.65 -13.21
C CYS A 115 0.61 -11.73 -13.86
N ASP A 116 1.82 -11.36 -14.32
CA ASP A 116 2.72 -12.27 -15.03
C ASP A 116 4.17 -11.75 -14.92
N MET A 117 4.91 -12.24 -13.95
CA MET A 117 6.28 -11.79 -13.63
C MET A 117 7.34 -12.87 -13.95
N PRO A 118 7.47 -13.34 -15.23
CA PRO A 118 8.37 -14.42 -15.58
C PRO A 118 9.85 -14.07 -15.42
N GLN A 119 10.20 -12.78 -15.35
CA GLN A 119 11.56 -12.29 -15.11
C GLN A 119 12.04 -12.54 -13.69
N PHE A 120 11.14 -12.82 -12.74
CA PHE A 120 11.47 -13.12 -11.35
C PHE A 120 11.26 -14.59 -11.03
N GLU A 121 12.28 -15.23 -10.47
CA GLU A 121 12.19 -16.61 -9.98
C GLU A 121 11.34 -16.69 -8.71
N ASP A 122 10.88 -17.90 -8.37
CA ASP A 122 10.17 -18.16 -7.12
C ASP A 122 11.04 -17.77 -5.92
N GLY A 123 10.48 -17.02 -4.98
CA GLY A 123 11.18 -16.65 -3.76
C GLY A 123 12.32 -15.63 -3.95
N SER A 124 12.26 -14.82 -5.01
CA SER A 124 13.30 -13.81 -5.31
C SER A 124 13.38 -12.66 -4.32
N PHE A 125 12.30 -12.36 -3.59
CA PHE A 125 12.22 -11.17 -2.74
C PHE A 125 11.85 -11.51 -1.30
N ASP A 126 12.41 -10.75 -0.37
CA ASP A 126 12.21 -10.92 1.08
C ASP A 126 11.22 -9.91 1.65
N LEU A 127 11.10 -8.75 0.99
CA LEU A 127 10.06 -7.76 1.26
C LEU A 127 9.43 -7.33 -0.07
N ILE A 128 8.09 -7.43 -0.16
CA ILE A 128 7.32 -6.86 -1.26
C ILE A 128 6.48 -5.71 -0.72
N VAL A 129 6.45 -4.58 -1.44
CA VAL A 129 5.49 -3.51 -1.23
C VAL A 129 4.58 -3.45 -2.46
N CYS A 130 3.30 -3.72 -2.27
CA CYS A 130 2.26 -3.57 -3.29
C CYS A 130 1.11 -2.77 -2.67
N SER A 131 1.11 -1.47 -2.95
CA SER A 131 0.23 -0.52 -2.29
C SER A 131 -0.54 0.29 -3.31
N HIS A 132 -1.87 0.16 -3.27
CA HIS A 132 -2.77 0.85 -4.20
C HIS A 132 -2.48 0.53 -5.68
N VAL A 133 -2.40 -0.78 -5.96
CA VAL A 133 -2.19 -1.33 -7.30
C VAL A 133 -3.30 -2.32 -7.67
N LEU A 134 -3.70 -3.19 -6.74
CA LEU A 134 -4.61 -4.30 -7.03
C LEU A 134 -6.04 -3.85 -7.40
N GLU A 135 -6.44 -2.65 -7.01
CA GLU A 135 -7.70 -2.03 -7.43
C GLU A 135 -7.75 -1.64 -8.90
N HIS A 136 -6.58 -1.53 -9.56
CA HIS A 136 -6.45 -1.23 -10.99
C HIS A 136 -6.36 -2.49 -11.86
N VAL A 137 -6.01 -3.62 -11.28
CA VAL A 137 -5.66 -4.86 -12.00
C VAL A 137 -6.92 -5.64 -12.38
N THR A 138 -7.00 -6.14 -13.61
CA THR A 138 -8.15 -6.89 -14.09
C THR A 138 -8.33 -8.21 -13.34
N ASP A 139 -7.27 -9.00 -13.12
CA ASP A 139 -7.27 -10.26 -12.37
C ASP A 139 -6.40 -10.12 -11.10
N ASP A 140 -7.01 -9.56 -10.05
CA ASP A 140 -6.34 -9.35 -8.76
C ASP A 140 -5.86 -10.65 -8.11
N ARG A 141 -6.62 -11.74 -8.26
CA ARG A 141 -6.23 -13.05 -7.69
C ARG A 141 -5.01 -13.64 -8.40
N ARG A 142 -4.87 -13.44 -9.71
CA ARG A 142 -3.66 -13.82 -10.45
C ARG A 142 -2.47 -13.01 -9.97
N ALA A 143 -2.62 -11.70 -9.86
CA ALA A 143 -1.60 -10.81 -9.32
C ALA A 143 -1.18 -11.19 -7.88
N MET A 144 -2.16 -11.46 -7.01
CA MET A 144 -1.89 -11.92 -5.64
C MET A 144 -1.09 -13.24 -5.60
N ARG A 145 -1.39 -14.19 -6.50
CA ARG A 145 -0.63 -15.46 -6.59
C ARG A 145 0.79 -15.25 -7.10
N GLU A 146 0.99 -14.37 -8.09
CA GLU A 146 2.32 -14.04 -8.61
C GLU A 146 3.17 -13.32 -7.56
N LEU A 147 2.61 -12.34 -6.85
CA LEU A 147 3.29 -11.71 -5.72
C LEU A 147 3.67 -12.74 -4.63
N CYS A 148 2.76 -13.69 -4.36
CA CYS A 148 3.04 -14.78 -3.41
C CYS A 148 4.15 -15.71 -3.93
N ARG A 149 4.19 -16.03 -5.22
CA ARG A 149 5.22 -16.87 -5.84
C ARG A 149 6.62 -16.28 -5.70
N VAL A 150 6.76 -14.97 -6.00
CA VAL A 150 8.07 -14.32 -5.98
C VAL A 150 8.54 -13.93 -4.57
N LEU A 151 7.66 -13.99 -3.55
CA LEU A 151 8.04 -13.79 -2.15
C LEU A 151 8.81 -15.01 -1.61
N SER A 152 9.91 -14.79 -0.90
CA SER A 152 10.66 -15.85 -0.24
C SER A 152 9.85 -16.52 0.89
N PRO A 153 10.15 -17.77 1.29
CA PRO A 153 9.39 -18.48 2.32
C PRO A 153 9.31 -17.73 3.67
N GLN A 154 10.34 -16.96 4.01
CA GLN A 154 10.40 -16.17 5.24
C GLN A 154 10.05 -14.69 5.01
N GLY A 155 9.80 -14.32 3.76
CA GLY A 155 9.51 -12.94 3.34
C GLY A 155 8.20 -12.40 3.90
N ARG A 156 8.05 -11.09 3.76
CA ARG A 156 6.82 -10.37 4.11
C ARG A 156 6.41 -9.48 2.95
N ALA A 157 5.09 -9.29 2.80
CA ALA A 157 4.56 -8.38 1.82
C ALA A 157 3.62 -7.36 2.48
N ILE A 158 3.86 -6.09 2.23
CA ILE A 158 2.92 -5.01 2.52
C ILE A 158 1.91 -5.01 1.38
N LEU A 159 0.65 -5.35 1.68
CA LEU A 159 -0.43 -5.48 0.69
C LEU A 159 -1.55 -4.51 1.06
N MET A 160 -1.66 -3.42 0.32
CA MET A 160 -2.60 -2.35 0.65
C MET A 160 -3.46 -1.97 -0.54
N VAL A 161 -4.74 -1.76 -0.26
CA VAL A 161 -5.75 -1.25 -1.20
C VAL A 161 -6.64 -0.24 -0.47
N PRO A 162 -7.39 0.64 -1.18
CA PRO A 162 -8.41 1.47 -0.55
C PRO A 162 -9.57 0.58 -0.07
N ILE A 163 -9.69 0.42 1.24
CA ILE A 163 -10.81 -0.34 1.84
C ILE A 163 -11.90 0.63 2.24
N MET A 164 -13.09 0.44 1.66
CA MET A 164 -14.30 1.16 2.01
C MET A 164 -14.90 0.54 3.28
N THR A 165 -14.85 1.26 4.39
CA THR A 165 -15.29 0.74 5.70
C THR A 165 -16.80 0.54 5.79
N THR A 166 -17.57 1.26 4.98
CA THR A 166 -19.04 1.17 4.91
C THR A 166 -19.54 0.12 3.92
N ALA A 167 -18.66 -0.43 3.06
CA ALA A 167 -19.03 -1.46 2.09
C ALA A 167 -19.20 -2.83 2.76
N THR A 168 -20.25 -3.55 2.40
CA THR A 168 -20.54 -4.92 2.87
C THR A 168 -20.07 -5.99 1.90
N SER A 169 -19.77 -5.62 0.65
CA SER A 169 -19.20 -6.45 -0.41
C SER A 169 -18.32 -5.62 -1.31
N THR A 170 -17.37 -6.24 -1.97
CA THR A 170 -16.57 -5.59 -3.02
C THR A 170 -17.44 -5.28 -4.23
N ASP A 171 -17.46 -4.02 -4.68
CA ASP A 171 -18.04 -3.63 -5.96
C ASP A 171 -16.96 -3.75 -7.03
N GLU A 172 -17.23 -4.52 -8.08
CA GLU A 172 -16.23 -4.82 -9.13
C GLU A 172 -16.89 -4.91 -10.50
N ASP A 173 -16.31 -4.23 -11.48
CA ASP A 173 -16.70 -4.37 -12.88
C ASP A 173 -15.57 -3.93 -13.81
N VAL A 174 -14.82 -4.88 -14.33
CA VAL A 174 -13.66 -4.65 -15.22
C VAL A 174 -14.08 -4.19 -16.63
N THR A 175 -15.37 -4.28 -16.98
CA THR A 175 -15.86 -3.89 -18.31
C THR A 175 -16.15 -2.41 -18.44
N ILE A 176 -16.27 -1.70 -17.32
CA ILE A 176 -16.50 -0.25 -17.34
C ILE A 176 -15.21 0.43 -17.78
N THR A 177 -15.32 1.26 -18.82
CA THR A 177 -14.23 2.07 -19.37
C THR A 177 -14.40 3.57 -19.13
N ASP A 178 -15.62 4.02 -18.79
CA ASP A 178 -15.90 5.44 -18.50
C ASP A 178 -15.31 5.86 -17.15
N PRO A 179 -14.33 6.79 -17.13
CA PRO A 179 -13.71 7.23 -15.88
C PRO A 179 -14.69 7.86 -14.89
N THR A 180 -15.73 8.53 -15.35
CA THR A 180 -16.74 9.14 -14.47
C THR A 180 -17.53 8.08 -13.72
N VAL A 181 -17.93 7.02 -14.43
CA VAL A 181 -18.62 5.87 -13.80
C VAL A 181 -17.70 5.17 -12.81
N ARG A 182 -16.43 5.00 -13.14
CA ARG A 182 -15.43 4.42 -12.21
C ARG A 182 -15.25 5.28 -10.96
N TRP A 183 -15.19 6.61 -11.09
CA TRP A 183 -15.15 7.53 -9.94
C TRP A 183 -16.33 7.31 -9.00
N HIS A 184 -17.55 7.19 -9.53
CA HIS A 184 -18.75 6.99 -8.74
C HIS A 184 -18.82 5.64 -8.05
N ARG A 185 -18.33 4.58 -8.71
CA ARG A 185 -18.40 3.21 -8.18
C ARG A 185 -17.17 2.83 -7.36
N PHE A 186 -15.98 3.20 -7.82
CA PHE A 186 -14.73 2.63 -7.31
C PHE A 186 -13.78 3.64 -6.68
N GLY A 187 -14.12 4.92 -6.66
CA GLY A 187 -13.34 5.94 -5.97
C GLY A 187 -12.27 6.63 -6.77
N GLN A 188 -11.98 6.15 -7.98
CA GLN A 188 -11.02 6.75 -8.89
C GLN A 188 -11.29 6.33 -10.33
N GLY A 189 -10.91 7.17 -11.32
CA GLY A 189 -11.28 6.97 -12.72
C GLY A 189 -10.59 5.80 -13.43
N ASP A 190 -9.57 5.23 -12.84
CA ASP A 190 -8.82 4.07 -13.32
C ASP A 190 -8.97 2.82 -12.45
N HIS A 191 -9.70 2.90 -11.34
CA HIS A 191 -10.08 1.73 -10.55
C HIS A 191 -11.09 0.88 -11.29
N VAL A 192 -11.02 -0.43 -11.10
CA VAL A 192 -12.00 -1.41 -11.61
C VAL A 192 -12.75 -2.10 -10.48
N ARG A 193 -12.41 -1.78 -9.23
CA ARG A 193 -13.08 -2.26 -8.03
C ARG A 193 -12.92 -1.35 -6.84
N MET A 194 -13.88 -1.48 -5.90
CA MET A 194 -13.86 -0.92 -4.56
C MET A 194 -13.93 -2.06 -3.55
N TYR A 195 -12.87 -2.28 -2.80
CA TYR A 195 -12.80 -3.38 -1.85
C TYR A 195 -13.59 -3.12 -0.57
N CYS A 196 -14.31 -4.15 -0.09
CA CYS A 196 -14.64 -4.29 1.32
C CYS A 196 -13.60 -5.16 2.02
N LYS A 197 -13.43 -4.96 3.32
CA LYS A 197 -12.40 -5.65 4.12
C LYS A 197 -12.54 -7.18 4.09
N THR A 198 -13.76 -7.67 4.24
CA THR A 198 -14.02 -9.12 4.31
C THR A 198 -13.61 -9.83 3.04
N ASP A 199 -14.00 -9.29 1.86
CA ASP A 199 -13.65 -9.88 0.56
C ASP A 199 -12.16 -9.71 0.27
N TRP A 200 -11.57 -8.56 0.63
CA TRP A 200 -10.13 -8.33 0.52
C TRP A 200 -9.33 -9.44 1.21
N LEU A 201 -9.61 -9.67 2.49
CA LEU A 201 -8.94 -10.71 3.28
C LEU A 201 -9.23 -12.13 2.75
N ALA A 202 -10.44 -12.40 2.26
CA ALA A 202 -10.78 -13.68 1.66
C ALA A 202 -9.99 -13.94 0.38
N ARG A 203 -9.91 -12.96 -0.55
CA ARG A 203 -9.14 -13.05 -1.79
C ARG A 203 -7.66 -13.30 -1.53
N LEU A 204 -7.07 -12.63 -0.56
CA LEU A 204 -5.67 -12.86 -0.17
C LEU A 204 -5.47 -14.31 0.35
N ARG A 205 -6.33 -14.78 1.26
CA ARG A 205 -6.24 -16.15 1.80
C ARG A 205 -6.40 -17.21 0.70
N GLU A 206 -7.35 -17.01 -0.22
CA GLU A 206 -7.57 -17.89 -1.39
C GLU A 206 -6.35 -17.91 -2.33
N SER A 207 -5.59 -16.83 -2.36
CA SER A 207 -4.38 -16.67 -3.19
C SER A 207 -3.08 -17.11 -2.51
N GLY A 208 -3.16 -17.78 -1.35
CA GLY A 208 -2.01 -18.39 -0.68
C GLY A 208 -1.35 -17.54 0.40
N TRP A 209 -2.01 -16.49 0.88
CA TRP A 209 -1.48 -15.62 1.91
C TRP A 209 -2.01 -15.94 3.31
N ASP A 210 -1.14 -15.86 4.31
CA ASP A 210 -1.48 -15.62 5.70
C ASP A 210 -1.32 -14.13 6.00
N ILE A 211 -2.37 -13.49 6.53
CA ILE A 211 -2.39 -12.03 6.71
C ILE A 211 -2.39 -11.68 8.19
N ALA A 212 -1.45 -10.84 8.58
CA ALA A 212 -1.41 -10.15 9.86
C ALA A 212 -1.86 -8.68 9.67
N GLU A 213 -2.70 -8.22 10.59
CA GLU A 213 -3.18 -6.84 10.64
C GLU A 213 -2.40 -6.09 11.72
N PHE A 214 -1.79 -4.95 11.35
CA PHE A 214 -1.08 -4.07 12.26
C PHE A 214 -1.82 -2.75 12.38
N ASP A 215 -2.50 -2.55 13.48
CA ASP A 215 -3.29 -1.36 13.80
C ASP A 215 -2.65 -0.51 14.91
N ALA A 216 -3.40 0.44 15.46
CA ALA A 216 -2.96 1.29 16.56
C ALA A 216 -2.65 0.49 17.84
N ASN A 217 -3.16 -0.74 18.01
CA ASN A 217 -2.80 -1.59 19.16
C ASN A 217 -1.41 -2.20 18.98
N ALA A 218 -1.07 -2.61 17.74
CA ALA A 218 0.22 -3.20 17.43
C ALA A 218 1.37 -2.18 17.52
N PHE A 219 1.16 -0.95 17.05
CA PHE A 219 2.16 0.12 17.05
C PHE A 219 2.12 1.01 18.30
N GLY A 220 1.00 1.05 18.99
CA GLY A 220 0.69 2.01 20.03
C GLY A 220 0.05 3.30 19.49
N ALA A 221 -1.09 3.71 20.06
CA ALA A 221 -1.82 4.91 19.64
C ALA A 221 -0.98 6.20 19.73
N ALA A 222 -0.04 6.29 20.69
CA ALA A 222 0.89 7.42 20.80
C ALA A 222 1.83 7.51 19.58
N THR A 223 2.34 6.37 19.09
CA THR A 223 3.17 6.27 17.88
C THR A 223 2.37 6.75 16.66
N PHE A 224 1.15 6.28 16.48
CA PHE A 224 0.30 6.74 15.38
C PHE A 224 0.08 8.24 15.41
N ARG A 225 -0.27 8.80 16.57
CA ARG A 225 -0.42 10.25 16.72
C ARG A 225 0.88 11.02 16.42
N GLU A 226 2.02 10.58 16.94
CA GLU A 226 3.32 11.23 16.69
C GLU A 226 3.65 11.26 15.19
N HIS A 227 3.38 10.17 14.49
CA HIS A 227 3.73 10.00 13.07
C HIS A 227 2.60 10.39 12.10
N GLY A 228 1.51 10.98 12.59
CA GLY A 228 0.41 11.48 11.77
C GLY A 228 -0.36 10.40 11.04
N ILE A 229 -0.54 9.25 11.68
CA ILE A 229 -1.35 8.12 11.20
C ILE A 229 -2.66 8.13 12.01
N THR A 230 -3.80 7.88 11.38
CA THR A 230 -5.08 7.79 12.09
C THR A 230 -5.20 6.48 12.85
N GLU A 231 -5.87 6.49 14.01
CA GLU A 231 -6.01 5.28 14.84
C GLU A 231 -6.85 4.19 14.18
N ARG A 232 -7.62 4.53 13.15
CA ARG A 232 -8.37 3.56 12.32
C ARG A 232 -7.54 2.89 11.23
N SER A 233 -6.34 3.40 10.95
CA SER A 233 -5.48 2.84 9.91
C SER A 233 -5.01 1.44 10.27
N VAL A 234 -5.07 0.55 9.29
CA VAL A 234 -4.59 -0.83 9.39
C VAL A 234 -3.57 -1.08 8.29
N LEU A 235 -2.47 -1.71 8.63
CA LEU A 235 -1.48 -2.22 7.70
C LEU A 235 -1.68 -3.74 7.55
N TYR A 236 -1.84 -4.20 6.32
CA TYR A 236 -1.94 -5.62 6.01
C TYR A 236 -0.59 -6.15 5.58
N VAL A 237 -0.10 -7.14 6.32
CA VAL A 237 1.18 -7.78 6.04
C VAL A 237 0.95 -9.26 5.74
N GLY A 238 1.30 -9.65 4.53
CA GLY A 238 1.21 -11.02 4.05
C GLY A 238 2.49 -11.81 4.30
N ALA A 239 2.32 -13.09 4.61
CA ALA A 239 3.34 -14.12 4.53
C ALA A 239 2.81 -15.26 3.66
N ARG A 240 3.70 -16.06 3.06
CA ARG A 240 3.26 -17.27 2.35
C ARG A 240 2.62 -18.24 3.35
N ARG A 241 1.44 -18.76 3.00
CA ARG A 241 0.83 -19.83 3.77
C ARG A 241 1.71 -21.08 3.72
N ALA A 242 1.98 -21.68 4.86
CA ALA A 242 2.64 -22.99 4.91
C ALA A 242 1.76 -24.03 4.18
N ALA A 243 2.40 -24.87 3.36
CA ALA A 243 1.74 -25.94 2.63
C ALA A 243 1.20 -27.04 3.56
#